data_f821bb011a1f2dc6a205f0aef6108878
#
_entry.id   f821bb011a1f2dc6a205f0aef6108878
#
_cell.length_a   1.000
_cell.length_b   1.000
_cell.length_c   1.000
_cell.angle_alpha   90.00
_cell.angle_beta   90.00
_cell.angle_gamma   90.00
#
_symmetry.space_group_name_H-M   'P 1'
#
loop_
_entity.id
_entity.type
_entity.pdbx_description
1 polymer ?
#
loop_
_entity_poly.entity_id
_entity_poly.type
_entity_poly.pdbx_seq_one_letter_code
_entity_poly.pdbx_strand_id
1 'polypeptide(L)'
;MDLETLNKIQEVEKDTGQSVLSIYSKVPFGNVVTAFREIPVSDLVDMVKSVPITKLVEGLQIITPNEISQIEVKKLKIVLKYGDMNNVAKLQEKFSERSIIIAISKISYRRLQELLERNNLDVMIDAINRNAFLNN
;
A
#
# COMPACT_ATOMS: atom_id res chain seq x y z
N MET A 1 -9.86 4.25 18.57
CA MET A 1 -8.78 3.26 18.39
C MET A 1 -8.89 2.22 19.48
N ASP A 2 -8.94 0.96 19.14
CA ASP A 2 -9.05 -0.11 20.13
C ASP A 2 -7.69 -0.38 20.81
N LEU A 3 -7.75 -1.11 21.92
CA LEU A 3 -6.56 -1.41 22.73
C LEU A 3 -5.55 -2.28 21.96
N GLU A 4 -6.05 -3.21 21.16
CA GLU A 4 -5.21 -4.10 20.35
C GLU A 4 -4.41 -3.31 19.33
N THR A 5 -5.04 -2.37 18.63
CA THR A 5 -4.36 -1.48 17.68
C THR A 5 -3.33 -0.61 18.37
N LEU A 6 -3.67 -0.05 19.53
CA LEU A 6 -2.75 0.78 20.31
C LEU A 6 -1.51 -0.01 20.75
N ASN A 7 -1.70 -1.22 21.25
CA ASN A 7 -0.59 -2.10 21.65
C ASN A 7 0.32 -2.42 20.46
N LYS A 8 -0.27 -2.66 19.30
CA LYS A 8 0.47 -2.94 18.06
C LYS A 8 1.31 -1.73 17.62
N ILE A 9 0.76 -0.52 17.72
CA ILE A 9 1.48 0.71 17.42
C ILE A 9 2.70 0.84 18.33
N GLN A 10 2.52 0.63 19.64
CA GLN A 10 3.61 0.69 20.63
C GLN A 10 4.70 -0.34 20.33
N GLU A 11 4.31 -1.54 19.91
CA GLU A 11 5.26 -2.60 19.56
C GLU A 11 6.07 -2.22 18.32
N VAL A 12 5.44 -1.65 17.29
CA VAL A 12 6.13 -1.18 16.08
C VAL A 12 7.11 -0.06 16.42
N GLU A 13 6.69 0.91 17.22
CA GLU A 13 7.57 2.01 17.65
C GLU A 13 8.78 1.50 18.43
N LYS A 14 8.57 0.54 19.33
CA LYS A 14 9.63 -0.09 20.11
C LYS A 14 10.65 -0.81 19.22
N ASP A 15 10.16 -1.58 18.27
CA ASP A 15 11.01 -2.42 17.42
C ASP A 15 11.75 -1.65 16.33
N THR A 16 11.18 -0.55 15.88
CA THR A 16 11.77 0.24 14.78
C THR A 16 12.48 1.50 15.24
N GLY A 17 12.17 2.00 16.44
CA GLY A 17 12.66 3.30 16.92
C GLY A 17 12.03 4.49 16.20
N GLN A 18 10.99 4.25 15.38
CA GLN A 18 10.29 5.28 14.60
C GLN A 18 9.00 5.68 15.31
N SER A 19 8.69 6.98 15.33
CA SER A 19 7.43 7.46 15.90
C SER A 19 6.29 7.36 14.90
N VAL A 20 5.26 6.58 15.24
CA VAL A 20 4.05 6.48 14.43
C VAL A 20 3.25 7.78 14.48
N LEU A 21 3.42 8.60 15.53
CA LEU A 21 2.75 9.90 15.62
C LEU A 21 3.13 10.84 14.47
N SER A 22 4.36 10.76 13.98
CA SER A 22 4.79 11.58 12.84
C SER A 22 4.10 11.16 11.55
N ILE A 23 3.83 9.88 11.40
CA ILE A 23 3.05 9.35 10.26
C ILE A 23 1.59 9.73 10.45
N TYR A 24 1.05 9.52 11.63
CA TYR A 24 -0.34 9.80 11.98
C TYR A 24 -0.74 11.26 11.73
N SER A 25 0.13 12.21 12.04
CA SER A 25 -0.19 13.63 11.86
C SER A 25 -0.33 14.05 10.39
N LYS A 26 0.17 13.23 9.46
CA LYS A 26 0.19 13.53 8.02
C LYS A 26 -0.73 12.64 7.19
N VAL A 27 -1.33 11.63 7.77
CA VAL A 27 -2.11 10.59 7.07
C VAL A 27 -3.53 10.56 7.64
N PRO A 28 -4.56 10.30 6.80
CA PRO A 28 -5.91 10.10 7.32
C PRO A 28 -5.96 9.03 8.40
N PHE A 29 -6.62 9.33 9.49
CA PHE A 29 -6.70 8.44 10.67
C PHE A 29 -7.16 7.02 10.30
N GLY A 30 -8.20 6.93 9.46
CA GLY A 30 -8.75 5.64 9.05
C GLY A 30 -7.72 4.75 8.34
N ASN A 31 -6.82 5.33 7.56
CA ASN A 31 -5.78 4.58 6.86
C ASN A 31 -4.75 4.01 7.83
N VAL A 32 -4.36 4.78 8.83
CA VAL A 32 -3.42 4.34 9.87
C VAL A 32 -4.03 3.21 10.68
N VAL A 33 -5.26 3.38 11.14
CA VAL A 33 -5.97 2.37 11.94
C VAL A 33 -6.13 1.08 11.13
N THR A 34 -6.54 1.19 9.87
CA THR A 34 -6.71 0.02 9.00
C THR A 34 -5.40 -0.72 8.82
N ALA A 35 -4.30 -0.01 8.57
CA ALA A 35 -2.98 -0.63 8.41
C ALA A 35 -2.59 -1.42 9.66
N PHE A 36 -2.76 -0.84 10.85
CA PHE A 36 -2.42 -1.52 12.10
C PHE A 36 -3.38 -2.63 12.48
N ARG A 37 -4.59 -2.63 11.94
CA ARG A 37 -5.56 -3.69 12.18
C ARG A 37 -5.37 -4.87 11.24
N GLU A 38 -5.10 -4.61 9.95
CA GLU A 38 -5.09 -5.62 8.90
C GLU A 38 -3.71 -6.22 8.61
N ILE A 39 -2.62 -5.52 8.95
CA ILE A 39 -1.27 -5.95 8.62
C ILE A 39 -0.60 -6.56 9.86
N PRO A 40 -0.02 -7.78 9.76
CA PRO A 40 0.73 -8.38 10.87
C PRO A 40 1.88 -7.48 11.33
N VAL A 41 2.21 -7.54 12.63
CA VAL A 41 3.26 -6.71 13.23
C VAL A 41 4.61 -6.89 12.52
N SER A 42 4.99 -8.13 12.21
CA SER A 42 6.25 -8.40 11.52
C SER A 42 6.34 -7.70 10.17
N ASP A 43 5.23 -7.65 9.44
CA ASP A 43 5.18 -6.96 8.15
C ASP A 43 5.21 -5.44 8.31
N LEU A 44 4.55 -4.91 9.34
CA LEU A 44 4.61 -3.48 9.64
C LEU A 44 6.03 -3.04 10.00
N VAL A 45 6.71 -3.82 10.83
CA VAL A 45 8.11 -3.56 11.20
C VAL A 45 8.99 -3.58 9.96
N ASP A 46 8.83 -4.58 9.10
CA ASP A 46 9.59 -4.67 7.86
C ASP A 46 9.32 -3.48 6.94
N MET A 47 8.07 -3.07 6.80
CA MET A 47 7.71 -1.89 6.00
C MET A 47 8.38 -0.62 6.50
N VAL A 48 8.32 -0.38 7.82
CA VAL A 48 8.91 0.83 8.40
C VAL A 48 10.43 0.85 8.25
N LYS A 49 11.06 -0.34 8.27
CA LYS A 49 12.51 -0.45 8.10
C LYS A 49 12.96 -0.38 6.64
N SER A 50 12.16 -0.90 5.71
CA SER A 50 12.57 -1.06 4.31
C SER A 50 12.00 0.00 3.36
N VAL A 51 10.93 0.69 3.73
CA VAL A 51 10.30 1.73 2.91
C VAL A 51 10.67 3.10 3.49
N PRO A 52 11.23 4.02 2.68
CA PRO A 52 11.50 5.37 3.16
C PRO A 52 10.25 6.03 3.74
N ILE A 53 10.39 6.73 4.86
CA ILE A 53 9.25 7.31 5.57
C ILE A 53 8.42 8.25 4.69
N THR A 54 9.05 9.00 3.80
CA THR A 54 8.35 9.89 2.87
C THR A 54 7.45 9.11 1.93
N LYS A 55 7.91 7.98 1.40
CA LYS A 55 7.12 7.11 0.54
C LYS A 55 5.98 6.45 1.31
N LEU A 56 6.24 6.04 2.54
CA LEU A 56 5.22 5.42 3.39
C LEU A 56 4.07 6.41 3.66
N VAL A 57 4.42 7.66 4.00
CA VAL A 57 3.42 8.72 4.24
C VAL A 57 2.63 9.02 2.97
N GLU A 58 3.30 9.19 1.84
CA GLU A 58 2.63 9.43 0.56
C GLU A 58 1.68 8.28 0.20
N GLY A 59 2.15 7.05 0.35
CA GLY A 59 1.36 5.86 0.06
C GLY A 59 0.11 5.77 0.93
N LEU A 60 0.24 6.02 2.21
CA LEU A 60 -0.89 5.96 3.14
C LEU A 60 -1.88 7.11 2.95
N GLN A 61 -1.47 8.20 2.30
CA GLN A 61 -2.39 9.27 1.91
C GLN A 61 -3.22 8.92 0.66
N ILE A 62 -2.67 8.10 -0.22
CA ILE A 62 -3.26 7.78 -1.53
C ILE A 62 -4.00 6.44 -1.52
N ILE A 63 -3.43 5.42 -0.88
CA ILE A 63 -4.02 4.08 -0.83
C ILE A 63 -5.20 4.09 0.15
N THR A 64 -6.35 3.55 -0.30
CA THR A 64 -7.58 3.58 0.50
C THR A 64 -7.57 2.47 1.57
N PRO A 65 -8.38 2.62 2.64
CA PRO A 65 -8.54 1.55 3.63
C PRO A 65 -8.97 0.22 3.01
N ASN A 66 -9.84 0.25 2.02
CA ASN A 66 -10.32 -0.95 1.34
C ASN A 66 -9.19 -1.64 0.56
N GLU A 67 -8.35 -0.86 -0.12
CA GLU A 67 -7.16 -1.39 -0.80
C GLU A 67 -6.18 -2.02 0.20
N ILE A 68 -5.96 -1.37 1.33
CA ILE A 68 -5.08 -1.89 2.38
C ILE A 68 -5.57 -3.24 2.89
N SER A 69 -6.88 -3.40 3.08
CA SER A 69 -7.45 -4.64 3.62
C SER A 69 -7.55 -5.77 2.60
N GLN A 70 -7.62 -5.47 1.31
CA GLN A 70 -7.85 -6.48 0.28
C GLN A 70 -6.63 -6.83 -0.57
N ILE A 71 -5.58 -6.00 -0.56
CA ILE A 71 -4.34 -6.30 -1.28
C ILE A 71 -3.43 -7.14 -0.37
N GLU A 72 -2.87 -8.21 -0.94
CA GLU A 72 -1.91 -9.05 -0.22
C GLU A 72 -0.74 -8.20 0.30
N VAL A 73 -0.34 -8.41 1.55
CA VAL A 73 0.67 -7.59 2.23
C VAL A 73 1.98 -7.49 1.43
N LYS A 74 2.45 -8.59 0.86
CA LYS A 74 3.68 -8.59 0.05
C LYS A 74 3.56 -7.65 -1.16
N LYS A 75 2.40 -7.62 -1.79
CA LYS A 75 2.14 -6.74 -2.94
C LYS A 75 1.98 -5.30 -2.50
N LEU A 76 1.34 -5.07 -1.36
CA LEU A 76 1.22 -3.74 -0.77
C LEU A 76 2.60 -3.14 -0.48
N LYS A 77 3.52 -3.93 0.06
CA LYS A 77 4.91 -3.52 0.30
C LYS A 77 5.60 -3.12 -1.01
N ILE A 78 5.40 -3.91 -2.06
CA ILE A 78 5.98 -3.62 -3.38
C ILE A 78 5.44 -2.28 -3.92
N VAL A 79 4.14 -2.05 -3.80
CA VAL A 79 3.52 -0.79 -4.24
C VAL A 79 4.09 0.39 -3.46
N LEU A 80 4.19 0.28 -2.15
CA LEU A 80 4.70 1.36 -1.31
C LEU A 80 6.19 1.64 -1.56
N LYS A 81 6.97 0.60 -1.78
CA LYS A 81 8.42 0.73 -1.98
C LYS A 81 8.81 1.23 -3.36
N TYR A 82 8.17 0.72 -4.40
CA TYR A 82 8.55 0.98 -5.78
C TYR A 82 7.60 1.89 -6.55
N GLY A 83 6.38 2.11 -6.03
CA GLY A 83 5.37 2.89 -6.73
C GLY A 83 5.61 4.38 -6.67
N ASP A 84 5.28 5.06 -7.78
CA ASP A 84 5.14 6.52 -7.83
C ASP A 84 3.70 6.85 -7.50
N MET A 85 3.46 7.51 -6.38
CA MET A 85 2.10 7.77 -5.91
C MET A 85 1.32 8.73 -6.81
N ASN A 86 2.00 9.57 -7.59
CA ASN A 86 1.31 10.40 -8.59
C ASN A 86 0.67 9.51 -9.67
N ASN A 87 1.40 8.50 -10.15
CA ASN A 87 0.85 7.55 -11.12
C ASN A 87 -0.21 6.64 -10.51
N VAL A 88 -0.04 6.23 -9.26
CA VAL A 88 -1.06 5.45 -8.55
C VAL A 88 -2.36 6.25 -8.45
N ALA A 89 -2.29 7.53 -8.10
CA ALA A 89 -3.46 8.40 -8.03
C ALA A 89 -4.15 8.53 -9.40
N LYS A 90 -3.39 8.63 -10.49
CA LYS A 90 -3.93 8.67 -11.85
C LYS A 90 -4.65 7.37 -12.22
N LEU A 91 -4.11 6.24 -11.80
CA LEU A 91 -4.78 4.94 -12.00
C LEU A 91 -6.09 4.85 -11.22
N GLN A 92 -6.12 5.40 -10.01
CA GLN A 92 -7.34 5.44 -9.19
C GLN A 92 -8.42 6.34 -9.80
N GLU A 93 -8.02 7.37 -10.54
CA GLU A 93 -8.98 8.21 -11.27
C GLU A 93 -9.55 7.50 -12.49
N LYS A 94 -8.76 6.66 -13.13
CA LYS A 94 -9.13 5.98 -14.38
C LYS A 94 -9.88 4.68 -14.16
N PHE A 95 -9.57 3.94 -13.11
CA PHE A 95 -10.16 2.63 -12.82
C PHE A 95 -10.89 2.63 -11.50
N SER A 96 -11.90 1.75 -11.38
CA SER A 96 -12.53 1.51 -10.09
C SER A 96 -11.52 0.87 -9.14
N GLU A 97 -11.72 1.09 -7.85
CA GLU A 97 -10.91 0.48 -6.80
C GLU A 97 -10.89 -1.04 -6.92
N ARG A 98 -12.06 -1.64 -7.20
CA ARG A 98 -12.19 -3.08 -7.40
C ARG A 98 -11.33 -3.58 -8.55
N SER A 99 -11.31 -2.86 -9.68
CA SER A 99 -10.49 -3.24 -10.84
C SER A 99 -9.01 -3.24 -10.51
N ILE A 100 -8.55 -2.25 -9.77
CA ILE A 100 -7.16 -2.15 -9.33
C ILE A 100 -6.81 -3.32 -8.41
N ILE A 101 -7.66 -3.62 -7.43
CA ILE A 101 -7.46 -4.73 -6.49
C ILE A 101 -7.39 -6.06 -7.23
N ILE A 102 -8.31 -6.30 -8.16
CA ILE A 102 -8.33 -7.54 -8.96
C ILE A 102 -7.06 -7.66 -9.80
N ALA A 103 -6.66 -6.59 -10.48
CA ALA A 103 -5.46 -6.60 -11.31
C ALA A 103 -4.20 -6.91 -10.47
N ILE A 104 -4.04 -6.25 -9.35
CA ILE A 104 -2.90 -6.48 -8.45
C ILE A 104 -2.90 -7.93 -7.95
N SER A 105 -4.06 -8.48 -7.61
CA SER A 105 -4.16 -9.86 -7.13
C SER A 105 -3.71 -10.90 -8.18
N LYS A 106 -3.86 -10.59 -9.45
CA LYS A 106 -3.51 -11.49 -10.56
C LYS A 106 -2.09 -11.32 -11.09
N ILE A 107 -1.48 -10.15 -10.87
CA ILE A 107 -0.12 -9.86 -11.31
C ILE A 107 0.86 -10.49 -10.33
N SER A 108 1.88 -11.19 -10.84
CA SER A 108 2.91 -11.80 -9.99
C SER A 108 3.73 -10.74 -9.27
N TYR A 109 4.39 -11.10 -8.16
CA TYR A 109 5.25 -10.20 -7.40
C TYR A 109 6.31 -9.55 -8.28
N ARG A 110 7.01 -10.37 -9.06
CA ARG A 110 8.08 -9.90 -9.94
C ARG A 110 7.55 -8.93 -11.00
N ARG A 111 6.43 -9.27 -11.63
CA ARG A 111 5.83 -8.42 -12.67
C ARG A 111 5.34 -7.09 -12.08
N LEU A 112 4.74 -7.14 -10.90
CA LEU A 112 4.29 -5.93 -10.21
C LEU A 112 5.47 -5.00 -9.94
N GLN A 113 6.56 -5.53 -9.41
CA GLN A 113 7.76 -4.75 -9.16
C GLN A 113 8.32 -4.13 -10.45
N GLU A 114 8.42 -4.93 -11.51
CA GLU A 114 8.88 -4.43 -12.82
C GLU A 114 8.02 -3.29 -13.36
N LEU A 115 6.70 -3.43 -13.27
CA LEU A 115 5.76 -2.40 -13.72
C LEU A 115 5.97 -1.09 -12.96
N LEU A 116 6.12 -1.18 -11.65
CA LEU A 116 6.29 0.00 -10.80
C LEU A 116 7.66 0.65 -11.00
N GLU A 117 8.71 -0.14 -11.15
CA GLU A 117 10.07 0.37 -11.41
C GLU A 117 10.17 1.08 -12.76
N ARG A 118 9.51 0.54 -13.78
CA ARG A 118 9.46 1.21 -15.11
C ARG A 118 8.72 2.53 -15.05
N ASN A 119 7.77 2.63 -14.16
CA ASN A 119 6.98 3.84 -13.92
C ASN A 119 6.38 4.44 -15.19
N ASN A 120 5.89 3.60 -16.10
CA ASN A 120 5.24 4.01 -17.33
C ASN A 120 3.73 3.86 -17.19
N LEU A 121 3.02 4.98 -17.18
CA LEU A 121 1.57 4.99 -16.94
C LEU A 121 0.79 4.16 -17.97
N ASP A 122 1.14 4.27 -19.25
CA ASP A 122 0.45 3.53 -20.31
C ASP A 122 0.61 2.02 -20.15
N VAL A 123 1.80 1.56 -19.76
CA VAL A 123 2.07 0.15 -19.50
C VAL A 123 1.27 -0.34 -18.29
N MET A 124 1.16 0.48 -17.25
CA MET A 124 0.36 0.17 -16.07
C MET A 124 -1.13 0.09 -16.42
N ILE A 125 -1.63 1.02 -17.22
CA ILE A 125 -3.02 1.02 -17.70
C ILE A 125 -3.31 -0.27 -18.47
N ASP A 126 -2.43 -0.66 -19.38
CA ASP A 126 -2.56 -1.90 -20.14
C ASP A 126 -2.57 -3.13 -19.23
N ALA A 127 -1.69 -3.16 -18.24
CA ALA A 127 -1.62 -4.27 -17.28
C ALA A 127 -2.92 -4.41 -16.47
N ILE A 128 -3.51 -3.30 -16.04
CA ILE A 128 -4.79 -3.33 -15.33
C ILE A 128 -5.91 -3.81 -16.25
N ASN A 129 -5.96 -3.31 -17.48
CA ASN A 129 -6.97 -3.75 -18.44
C ASN A 129 -6.92 -5.25 -18.68
N ARG A 130 -5.72 -5.79 -18.89
CA ARG A 130 -5.54 -7.23 -19.14
C ARG A 130 -5.92 -8.08 -17.94
N ASN A 131 -5.60 -7.65 -16.74
CA ASN A 131 -5.81 -8.47 -15.55
C ASN A 131 -7.18 -8.28 -14.91
N ALA A 132 -7.78 -7.09 -15.04
CA ALA A 132 -9.08 -6.81 -14.43
C ALA A 132 -10.24 -7.17 -15.33
N PHE A 133 -10.11 -7.04 -16.66
CA PHE A 133 -11.24 -7.13 -17.58
C PHE A 133 -11.21 -8.32 -18.54
N LEU A 134 -10.02 -8.76 -18.98
CA LEU A 134 -9.94 -9.81 -20.02
C LEU A 134 -10.17 -11.23 -19.52
N ASN A 135 -10.26 -11.44 -18.23
CA ASN A 135 -10.48 -12.77 -17.62
C ASN A 135 -11.83 -12.91 -16.93
N ASN A 136 -12.76 -12.09 -17.29
CA ASN A 136 -14.12 -12.18 -16.76
C ASN A 136 -14.98 -13.08 -17.62
#